data_0f14b69f4c563a1a5da19df59402b710
#
_entry.id   0f14b69f4c563a1a5da19df59402b710
#
_cell.length_a   1.000
_cell.length_b   1.000
_cell.length_c   1.000
_cell.angle_alpha   90.00
_cell.angle_beta   90.00
_cell.angle_gamma   90.00
#
_symmetry.space_group_name_H-M   'P 1'
#
loop_
_entity.id
_entity.type
_entity.pdbx_description
1 polymer ?
#
loop_
_entity_poly.entity_id
_entity_poly.type
_entity_poly.pdbx_seq_one_letter_code
_entity_poly.pdbx_strand_id
1 'polypeptide(L)'
;MKIVILKSVFLLIIFSNQIFAKDFDDLFKITIEIKNETIDKSIDRAFNDLVYRLIGYEDFDKAKIIKGNFNSKDFLRRYAVVRNNESNFLQASFEEDTVMSQFIDTGISFIGRNRPIIFLDIQIDNGFNKPFKIESIPYETRLESSIQRIFDDISEKRGLFFEFPQNTINIDKKDYFFENENDNEFDQYKYDYLESLIISRSGINNWSINYKDQISFFENTDDVTERIRSLFENLSLDYLSNFVLDNSERKLIMKVTKVSSAEDLDNLLDALDKMISIKEYSIKSFQHKEISFSLIIFGTEDQFKESVQTHKDFSIERTTTELIQASLNSI
;
A
#
# COMPACT_ATOMS: atom_id res chain seq x y z
N MET A 1 20.86 -56.07 -20.36
CA MET A 1 21.21 -55.01 -19.45
C MET A 1 20.47 -53.72 -19.92
N LYS A 2 19.29 -53.44 -19.33
CA LYS A 2 18.46 -52.28 -19.74
C LYS A 2 18.82 -51.11 -18.84
N ILE A 3 19.36 -50.04 -19.44
CA ILE A 3 19.66 -48.81 -18.78
C ILE A 3 18.34 -48.01 -18.66
N VAL A 4 17.84 -47.87 -17.44
CA VAL A 4 16.70 -47.02 -17.13
C VAL A 4 17.21 -45.60 -16.95
N ILE A 5 16.98 -44.74 -17.92
CA ILE A 5 17.25 -43.32 -17.81
C ILE A 5 16.12 -42.68 -16.95
N LEU A 6 16.44 -42.42 -15.70
CA LEU A 6 15.60 -41.69 -14.77
C LEU A 6 15.61 -40.22 -15.20
N LYS A 7 14.58 -39.79 -15.93
CA LYS A 7 14.36 -38.35 -16.19
C LYS A 7 13.93 -37.68 -14.89
N SER A 8 14.88 -37.06 -14.22
CA SER A 8 14.62 -36.15 -13.10
C SER A 8 13.90 -34.91 -13.66
N VAL A 9 12.59 -34.89 -13.54
CA VAL A 9 11.80 -33.66 -13.77
C VAL A 9 12.05 -32.77 -12.58
N PHE A 10 12.97 -31.83 -12.74
CA PHE A 10 13.16 -30.74 -11.80
C PHE A 10 11.94 -29.81 -11.97
N LEU A 11 10.92 -30.04 -11.14
CA LEU A 11 9.78 -29.15 -11.01
C LEU A 11 10.31 -27.86 -10.34
N LEU A 12 10.68 -26.90 -11.17
CA LEU A 12 10.95 -25.53 -10.72
C LEU A 12 9.60 -24.97 -10.25
N ILE A 13 9.31 -25.12 -8.96
CA ILE A 13 8.26 -24.37 -8.30
C ILE A 13 8.76 -22.93 -8.26
N ILE A 14 8.38 -22.18 -9.26
CA ILE A 14 8.47 -20.72 -9.21
C ILE A 14 7.47 -20.34 -8.13
N PHE A 15 7.93 -20.11 -6.91
CA PHE A 15 7.20 -19.34 -5.92
C PHE A 15 7.06 -17.93 -6.50
N SER A 16 6.02 -17.72 -7.28
CA SER A 16 5.54 -16.38 -7.53
C SER A 16 5.16 -15.83 -6.16
N ASN A 17 5.95 -14.91 -5.63
CA ASN A 17 5.49 -14.08 -4.53
C ASN A 17 4.18 -13.45 -5.02
N GLN A 18 3.06 -13.93 -4.50
CA GLN A 18 1.76 -13.33 -4.79
C GLN A 18 1.74 -12.01 -4.04
N ILE A 19 1.86 -10.92 -4.75
CA ILE A 19 1.66 -9.58 -4.21
C ILE A 19 0.16 -9.40 -3.99
N PHE A 20 -0.22 -9.03 -2.78
CA PHE A 20 -1.61 -8.80 -2.36
C PHE A 20 -1.98 -7.33 -2.31
N ALA A 21 -1.11 -6.47 -2.83
CA ALA A 21 -1.28 -5.03 -2.83
C ALA A 21 -2.73 -4.60 -3.12
N LYS A 22 -3.11 -3.45 -2.58
CA LYS A 22 -4.47 -2.91 -2.60
C LYS A 22 -4.47 -1.50 -3.17
N ASP A 23 -5.52 -1.12 -3.87
CA ASP A 23 -5.68 0.24 -4.39
C ASP A 23 -5.94 1.24 -3.26
N PHE A 24 -5.16 2.33 -3.26
CA PHE A 24 -5.31 3.45 -2.35
C PHE A 24 -6.16 4.54 -3.03
N ASP A 25 -7.47 4.48 -2.84
CA ASP A 25 -8.45 5.34 -3.51
C ASP A 25 -8.23 6.84 -3.27
N ASP A 26 -7.78 7.21 -2.07
CA ASP A 26 -7.60 8.60 -1.65
C ASP A 26 -6.18 9.14 -1.89
N LEU A 27 -5.48 8.63 -2.92
CA LEU A 27 -4.08 8.96 -3.19
C LEU A 27 -3.81 10.46 -3.29
N PHE A 28 -4.71 11.21 -3.95
CA PHE A 28 -4.61 12.66 -4.17
C PHE A 28 -5.44 13.50 -3.18
N LYS A 29 -5.92 12.88 -2.10
CA LYS A 29 -6.61 13.58 -1.01
C LYS A 29 -5.75 13.57 0.24
N ILE A 30 -5.54 14.74 0.82
CA ILE A 30 -4.75 14.93 2.02
C ILE A 30 -5.59 15.62 3.07
N THR A 31 -5.60 15.07 4.27
CA THR A 31 -6.23 15.67 5.45
C THR A 31 -5.15 16.04 6.45
N ILE A 32 -5.08 17.31 6.83
CA ILE A 32 -4.11 17.79 7.81
C ILE A 32 -4.77 18.68 8.86
N GLU A 33 -4.29 18.64 10.08
CA GLU A 33 -4.71 19.57 11.11
C GLU A 33 -4.19 20.98 10.78
N ILE A 34 -5.10 21.98 10.84
CA ILE A 34 -4.72 23.39 10.72
C ILE A 34 -4.17 23.84 12.06
N LYS A 35 -2.85 24.00 12.11
CA LYS A 35 -2.15 24.60 13.24
C LYS A 35 -2.30 26.13 13.14
N ASN A 36 -1.69 26.90 14.03
CA ASN A 36 -1.75 28.39 14.03
C ASN A 36 -1.14 29.01 12.75
N GLU A 37 -1.71 28.70 11.60
CA GLU A 37 -1.24 29.10 10.27
C GLU A 37 -2.41 29.52 9.35
N THR A 38 -2.10 30.17 8.23
CA THR A 38 -3.11 30.52 7.22
C THR A 38 -3.51 29.29 6.40
N ILE A 39 -4.70 29.33 5.80
CA ILE A 39 -5.18 28.26 4.91
C ILE A 39 -4.19 28.02 3.76
N ASP A 40 -3.60 29.08 3.21
CA ASP A 40 -2.60 28.96 2.14
C ASP A 40 -1.39 28.12 2.58
N LYS A 41 -0.85 28.38 3.77
CA LYS A 41 0.26 27.58 4.32
C LYS A 41 -0.16 26.12 4.59
N SER A 42 -1.41 25.92 5.02
CA SER A 42 -1.93 24.57 5.19
C SER A 42 -2.07 23.85 3.84
N ILE A 43 -2.47 24.54 2.76
CA ILE A 43 -2.50 23.96 1.40
C ILE A 43 -1.08 23.58 0.95
N ASP A 44 -0.09 24.46 1.17
CA ASP A 44 1.33 24.16 0.84
C ASP A 44 1.82 22.93 1.60
N ARG A 45 1.45 22.78 2.88
CA ARG A 45 1.83 21.62 3.69
C ARG A 45 1.11 20.36 3.21
N ALA A 46 -0.17 20.43 2.88
CA ALA A 46 -0.92 19.31 2.30
C ALA A 46 -0.32 18.86 0.95
N PHE A 47 0.10 19.80 0.10
CA PHE A 47 0.79 19.48 -1.15
C PHE A 47 2.15 18.82 -0.90
N ASN A 48 2.91 19.27 0.12
CA ASN A 48 4.14 18.62 0.52
C ASN A 48 3.92 17.18 0.99
N ASP A 49 2.85 16.93 1.74
CA ASP A 49 2.49 15.59 2.20
C ASP A 49 2.04 14.70 1.01
N LEU A 50 1.34 15.26 0.02
CA LEU A 50 1.03 14.56 -1.23
C LEU A 50 2.30 14.15 -1.98
N VAL A 51 3.23 15.10 -2.19
CA VAL A 51 4.50 14.80 -2.86
C VAL A 51 5.25 13.71 -2.10
N TYR A 52 5.30 13.78 -0.76
CA TYR A 52 5.94 12.75 0.07
C TYR A 52 5.28 11.37 -0.08
N ARG A 53 3.95 11.32 -0.24
CA ARG A 53 3.18 10.08 -0.47
C ARG A 53 3.48 9.46 -1.83
N LEU A 54 3.74 10.29 -2.85
CA LEU A 54 3.93 9.85 -4.23
C LEU A 54 5.36 9.48 -4.59
N ILE A 55 6.37 9.93 -3.85
CA ILE A 55 7.77 9.70 -4.19
C ILE A 55 8.39 8.52 -3.44
N GLY A 56 9.33 7.85 -4.13
CA GLY A 56 10.30 6.96 -3.51
C GLY A 56 11.47 7.72 -2.87
N TYR A 57 12.28 6.99 -2.11
CA TYR A 57 13.41 7.58 -1.37
C TYR A 57 14.45 8.24 -2.29
N GLU A 58 14.77 7.62 -3.41
CA GLU A 58 15.83 8.08 -4.33
C GLU A 58 15.54 9.45 -4.95
N ASP A 59 14.26 9.80 -5.08
CA ASP A 59 13.82 11.04 -5.70
C ASP A 59 13.52 12.17 -4.69
N PHE A 60 13.81 11.97 -3.40
CA PHE A 60 13.48 12.94 -2.36
C PHE A 60 14.12 14.31 -2.57
N ASP A 61 15.36 14.35 -3.08
CA ASP A 61 16.04 15.61 -3.39
C ASP A 61 15.45 16.29 -4.63
N LYS A 62 15.01 15.53 -5.63
CA LYS A 62 14.28 16.05 -6.80
C LYS A 62 12.92 16.61 -6.40
N ALA A 63 12.24 15.98 -5.46
CA ALA A 63 10.99 16.48 -4.93
C ALA A 63 11.10 17.86 -4.27
N LYS A 64 12.27 18.23 -3.73
CA LYS A 64 12.54 19.60 -3.25
C LYS A 64 12.47 20.61 -4.39
N ILE A 65 12.83 20.23 -5.62
CA ILE A 65 12.75 21.08 -6.81
C ILE A 65 11.28 21.35 -7.15
N ILE A 66 10.41 20.34 -7.09
CA ILE A 66 8.96 20.52 -7.27
C ILE A 66 8.42 21.48 -6.22
N LYS A 67 8.75 21.26 -4.94
CA LYS A 67 8.27 22.09 -3.82
C LYS A 67 8.72 23.55 -3.91
N GLY A 68 9.90 23.80 -4.49
CA GLY A 68 10.49 25.16 -4.59
C GLY A 68 10.03 25.96 -5.81
N ASN A 69 9.59 25.29 -6.88
CA ASN A 69 9.34 25.93 -8.17
C ASN A 69 7.85 26.04 -8.53
N PHE A 70 6.95 25.39 -7.77
CA PHE A 70 5.54 25.34 -8.10
C PHE A 70 4.68 25.89 -6.97
N ASN A 71 3.62 26.59 -7.36
CA ASN A 71 2.61 27.06 -6.44
C ASN A 71 1.62 25.91 -6.21
N SER A 72 1.50 25.44 -4.98
CA SER A 72 0.59 24.33 -4.59
C SER A 72 -0.86 24.52 -5.02
N LYS A 73 -1.30 25.78 -5.16
CA LYS A 73 -2.64 26.13 -5.58
C LYS A 73 -2.94 25.77 -7.04
N ASP A 74 -1.90 25.70 -7.88
CA ASP A 74 -2.07 25.34 -9.29
C ASP A 74 -2.44 23.85 -9.49
N PHE A 75 -2.19 23.06 -8.45
CA PHE A 75 -2.53 21.62 -8.38
C PHE A 75 -3.81 21.35 -7.59
N LEU A 76 -4.35 22.35 -6.90
CA LEU A 76 -5.49 22.20 -6.01
C LEU A 76 -6.80 22.14 -6.80
N ARG A 77 -7.50 21.00 -6.73
CA ARG A 77 -8.85 20.85 -7.30
C ARG A 77 -9.91 21.48 -6.41
N ARG A 78 -9.87 21.16 -5.12
CA ARG A 78 -10.81 21.69 -4.10
C ARG A 78 -10.25 21.51 -2.71
N TYR A 79 -10.76 22.28 -1.77
CA TYR A 79 -10.51 22.06 -0.35
C TYR A 79 -11.75 22.34 0.48
N ALA A 80 -11.78 21.79 1.69
CA ALA A 80 -12.76 22.09 2.72
C ALA A 80 -12.06 22.19 4.08
N VAL A 81 -12.61 23.03 4.96
CA VAL A 81 -12.21 23.09 6.36
C VAL A 81 -13.28 22.39 7.18
N VAL A 82 -12.89 21.32 7.86
CA VAL A 82 -13.78 20.52 8.69
C VAL A 82 -13.35 20.65 10.15
N ARG A 83 -14.31 20.92 11.03
CA ARG A 83 -14.06 20.95 12.47
C ARG A 83 -14.36 19.59 13.07
N ASN A 84 -13.37 19.04 13.78
CA ASN A 84 -13.52 17.82 14.55
C ASN A 84 -13.07 18.11 16.00
N ASN A 85 -14.00 17.99 16.94
CA ASN A 85 -13.78 18.36 18.34
C ASN A 85 -13.27 19.81 18.47
N GLU A 86 -12.05 19.99 19.00
CA GLU A 86 -11.42 21.30 19.22
C GLU A 86 -10.47 21.73 18.09
N SER A 87 -10.20 20.83 17.12
CA SER A 87 -9.26 21.07 16.02
C SER A 87 -9.98 21.31 14.70
N ASN A 88 -9.37 22.16 13.85
CA ASN A 88 -9.79 22.36 12.48
C ASN A 88 -8.87 21.55 11.55
N PHE A 89 -9.47 20.88 10.58
CA PHE A 89 -8.74 20.10 9.58
C PHE A 89 -8.95 20.66 8.19
N LEU A 90 -7.90 20.76 7.41
CA LEU A 90 -7.96 21.00 5.98
C LEU A 90 -8.03 19.65 5.26
N GLN A 91 -9.08 19.46 4.48
CA GLN A 91 -9.18 18.38 3.51
C GLN A 91 -8.93 18.96 2.12
N ALA A 92 -7.77 18.67 1.55
CA ALA A 92 -7.36 19.13 0.24
C ALA A 92 -7.42 17.96 -0.76
N SER A 93 -7.98 18.21 -1.95
CA SER A 93 -7.97 17.28 -3.08
C SER A 93 -7.22 17.93 -4.23
N PHE A 94 -6.21 17.25 -4.73
CA PHE A 94 -5.36 17.74 -5.81
C PHE A 94 -5.76 17.12 -7.15
N GLU A 95 -5.47 17.84 -8.25
CA GLU A 95 -5.78 17.40 -9.60
C GLU A 95 -4.73 16.39 -10.06
N GLU A 96 -5.15 15.13 -10.22
CA GLU A 96 -4.30 13.99 -10.51
C GLU A 96 -3.47 14.21 -11.78
N ASP A 97 -4.12 14.55 -12.89
CA ASP A 97 -3.45 14.71 -14.19
C ASP A 97 -2.38 15.80 -14.14
N THR A 98 -2.67 16.92 -13.46
CA THR A 98 -1.73 18.04 -13.34
C THR A 98 -0.51 17.65 -12.50
N VAL A 99 -0.75 16.95 -11.36
CA VAL A 99 0.34 16.46 -10.51
C VAL A 99 1.19 15.45 -11.26
N MET A 100 0.55 14.47 -11.91
CA MET A 100 1.26 13.40 -12.62
C MET A 100 2.06 13.93 -13.81
N SER A 101 1.49 14.84 -14.62
CA SER A 101 2.23 15.50 -15.72
C SER A 101 3.50 16.17 -15.20
N GLN A 102 3.43 16.81 -14.04
CA GLN A 102 4.59 17.48 -13.45
C GLN A 102 5.68 16.49 -13.02
N PHE A 103 5.31 15.34 -12.46
CA PHE A 103 6.26 14.27 -12.11
C PHE A 103 6.94 13.70 -13.36
N ILE A 104 6.17 13.47 -14.43
CA ILE A 104 6.68 12.97 -15.70
C ILE A 104 7.64 13.98 -16.34
N ASP A 105 7.24 15.25 -16.43
CA ASP A 105 8.04 16.31 -17.06
C ASP A 105 9.36 16.56 -16.32
N THR A 106 9.38 16.35 -15.02
CA THR A 106 10.60 16.50 -14.20
C THR A 106 11.43 15.22 -14.11
N GLY A 107 10.97 14.10 -14.70
CA GLY A 107 11.67 12.82 -14.68
C GLY A 107 11.74 12.19 -13.28
N ILE A 108 10.76 12.47 -12.42
CA ILE A 108 10.68 11.92 -11.07
C ILE A 108 9.84 10.65 -11.11
N SER A 109 10.40 9.56 -10.60
CA SER A 109 9.67 8.31 -10.41
C SER A 109 8.61 8.48 -9.34
N PHE A 110 7.50 7.80 -9.46
CA PHE A 110 6.38 7.93 -8.54
C PHE A 110 5.81 6.58 -8.14
N ILE A 111 5.04 6.56 -7.08
CA ILE A 111 4.36 5.37 -6.59
C ILE A 111 2.87 5.53 -6.88
N GLY A 112 2.33 4.57 -7.62
CA GLY A 112 0.93 4.55 -8.06
C GLY A 112 -0.08 4.29 -6.93
N ARG A 113 -1.33 3.97 -7.30
CA ARG A 113 -2.40 3.64 -6.35
C ARG A 113 -2.20 2.29 -5.69
N ASN A 114 -1.53 1.36 -6.37
CA ASN A 114 -1.25 0.04 -5.85
C ASN A 114 -0.26 0.11 -4.69
N ARG A 115 -0.66 -0.32 -3.51
CA ARG A 115 0.09 -0.18 -2.25
C ARG A 115 0.16 -1.49 -1.51
N PRO A 116 1.30 -1.79 -0.86
CA PRO A 116 1.45 -3.04 -0.13
C PRO A 116 0.59 -3.09 1.13
N ILE A 117 0.23 -4.32 1.48
CA ILE A 117 -0.40 -4.66 2.76
C ILE A 117 0.68 -5.19 3.70
N ILE A 118 0.86 -4.55 4.83
CA ILE A 118 1.78 -4.92 5.89
C ILE A 118 0.98 -5.50 7.05
N PHE A 119 1.12 -6.79 7.30
CA PHE A 119 0.50 -7.44 8.45
C PHE A 119 1.39 -7.31 9.68
N LEU A 120 0.82 -6.87 10.79
CA LEU A 120 1.53 -6.54 12.02
C LEU A 120 1.20 -7.55 13.11
N ASP A 121 2.19 -8.35 13.52
CA ASP A 121 2.11 -9.22 14.69
C ASP A 121 2.84 -8.56 15.86
N ILE A 122 2.14 -7.73 16.61
CA ILE A 122 2.71 -6.98 17.73
C ILE A 122 2.23 -7.58 19.04
N GLN A 123 3.17 -8.14 19.80
CA GLN A 123 2.92 -8.70 21.11
C GLN A 123 3.36 -7.74 22.22
N ILE A 124 2.53 -7.56 23.24
CA ILE A 124 2.84 -6.76 24.43
C ILE A 124 2.87 -7.66 25.66
N ASP A 125 4.00 -7.62 26.36
CA ASP A 125 4.17 -8.15 27.72
C ASP A 125 4.32 -6.97 28.69
N ASN A 126 3.25 -6.62 29.39
CA ASN A 126 3.25 -5.51 30.34
C ASN A 126 3.81 -5.88 31.73
N GLY A 127 4.25 -7.13 31.91
CA GLY A 127 4.80 -7.65 33.17
C GLY A 127 3.77 -7.92 34.27
N PHE A 128 2.48 -7.67 34.04
CA PHE A 128 1.42 -7.88 35.04
C PHE A 128 0.41 -8.94 34.59
N ASN A 129 0.12 -9.00 33.29
CA ASN A 129 -0.82 -9.92 32.69
C ASN A 129 -0.08 -10.91 31.77
N LYS A 130 -0.80 -11.90 31.26
CA LYS A 130 -0.26 -12.72 30.17
C LYS A 130 0.03 -11.83 28.96
N PRO A 131 1.13 -12.08 28.22
CA PRO A 131 1.38 -11.40 26.96
C PRO A 131 0.16 -11.49 26.04
N PHE A 132 -0.13 -10.42 25.32
CA PHE A 132 -1.26 -10.33 24.42
C PHE A 132 -0.83 -9.67 23.10
N LYS A 133 -1.55 -9.96 22.01
CA LYS A 133 -1.34 -9.35 20.71
C LYS A 133 -2.22 -8.11 20.55
N ILE A 134 -1.71 -7.10 19.85
CA ILE A 134 -2.53 -5.97 19.43
C ILE A 134 -3.45 -6.46 18.32
N GLU A 135 -4.74 -6.27 18.49
CA GLU A 135 -5.78 -6.65 17.56
C GLU A 135 -6.43 -5.40 16.92
N SER A 136 -7.20 -5.62 15.88
CA SER A 136 -7.82 -4.51 15.15
C SER A 136 -8.84 -3.71 15.98
N ILE A 137 -9.47 -4.28 17.04
CA ILE A 137 -10.42 -3.61 17.96
C ILE A 137 -10.69 -4.54 19.19
N PRO A 138 -10.91 -4.02 20.42
CA PRO A 138 -10.74 -2.65 20.94
C PRO A 138 -9.42 -2.47 21.68
N TYR A 139 -8.99 -1.21 21.82
CA TYR A 139 -7.78 -0.88 22.58
C TYR A 139 -8.07 -0.85 24.08
N GLU A 140 -7.35 -1.65 24.86
CA GLU A 140 -7.51 -1.70 26.30
C GLU A 140 -6.56 -0.75 27.03
N THR A 141 -5.43 -0.40 26.42
CA THR A 141 -4.40 0.42 27.06
C THR A 141 -4.01 1.68 26.27
N ARG A 142 -3.44 2.67 26.99
CA ARG A 142 -2.90 3.89 26.37
C ARG A 142 -1.77 3.57 25.37
N LEU A 143 -0.95 2.56 25.68
CA LEU A 143 0.17 2.17 24.80
C LEU A 143 -0.35 1.61 23.47
N GLU A 144 -1.33 0.71 23.49
CA GLU A 144 -1.95 0.15 22.28
C GLU A 144 -2.55 1.24 21.40
N SER A 145 -3.35 2.14 22.00
CA SER A 145 -3.94 3.26 21.29
C SER A 145 -2.89 4.19 20.65
N SER A 146 -1.75 4.37 21.32
CA SER A 146 -0.65 5.18 20.80
C SER A 146 0.07 4.49 19.64
N ILE A 147 0.32 3.19 19.75
CA ILE A 147 0.93 2.38 18.70
C ILE A 147 0.05 2.40 17.44
N GLN A 148 -1.25 2.17 17.60
CA GLN A 148 -2.14 2.17 16.46
C GLN A 148 -2.21 3.53 15.77
N ARG A 149 -2.28 4.62 16.54
CA ARG A 149 -2.24 5.97 15.96
C ARG A 149 -0.97 6.21 15.14
N ILE A 150 0.17 5.61 15.53
CA ILE A 150 1.40 5.68 14.75
C ILE A 150 1.21 5.03 13.39
N PHE A 151 0.61 3.83 13.35
CA PHE A 151 0.37 3.13 12.08
C PHE A 151 -0.67 3.84 11.22
N ASP A 152 -1.73 4.39 11.82
CA ASP A 152 -2.72 5.22 11.11
C ASP A 152 -2.04 6.45 10.48
N ASP A 153 -1.19 7.15 11.25
CA ASP A 153 -0.43 8.31 10.75
C ASP A 153 0.51 7.96 9.58
N ILE A 154 1.25 6.84 9.68
CA ILE A 154 2.15 6.38 8.61
C ILE A 154 1.34 5.92 7.41
N SER A 155 0.25 5.20 7.63
CA SER A 155 -0.69 4.76 6.61
C SER A 155 -1.21 5.95 5.80
N GLU A 156 -1.71 6.98 6.47
CA GLU A 156 -2.21 8.18 5.81
C GLU A 156 -1.10 8.93 5.06
N LYS A 157 0.06 9.14 5.68
CA LYS A 157 1.18 9.88 5.08
C LYS A 157 1.78 9.19 3.87
N ARG A 158 1.95 7.86 3.92
CA ARG A 158 2.64 7.08 2.88
C ARG A 158 1.70 6.32 1.95
N GLY A 159 0.41 6.27 2.28
CA GLY A 159 -0.57 5.46 1.54
C GLY A 159 -0.30 3.97 1.68
N LEU A 160 0.01 3.49 2.88
CA LEU A 160 0.26 2.08 3.18
C LEU A 160 -0.96 1.46 3.87
N PHE A 161 -1.11 0.15 3.77
CA PHE A 161 -2.11 -0.59 4.51
C PHE A 161 -1.43 -1.39 5.61
N PHE A 162 -1.68 -1.01 6.87
CA PHE A 162 -1.29 -1.81 8.03
C PHE A 162 -2.51 -2.57 8.53
N GLU A 163 -2.38 -3.89 8.63
CA GLU A 163 -3.44 -4.77 9.10
C GLU A 163 -2.97 -5.51 10.35
N PHE A 164 -3.86 -5.63 11.33
CA PHE A 164 -3.65 -6.35 12.58
C PHE A 164 -4.47 -7.63 12.59
N PRO A 165 -4.10 -8.63 13.43
CA PRO A 165 -4.93 -9.79 13.67
C PRO A 165 -6.36 -9.38 14.02
N GLN A 166 -7.33 -10.04 13.40
CA GLN A 166 -8.72 -9.84 13.77
C GLN A 166 -9.07 -10.73 14.97
N ASN A 167 -9.81 -10.16 15.91
CA ASN A 167 -10.35 -10.93 17.02
C ASN A 167 -11.33 -11.99 16.45
N THR A 168 -10.90 -13.22 16.30
CA THR A 168 -11.78 -14.33 16.02
C THR A 168 -12.58 -14.64 17.30
N ILE A 169 -13.62 -13.84 17.54
CA ILE A 169 -14.65 -14.16 18.54
C ILE A 169 -15.28 -15.47 18.11
N ASN A 170 -15.03 -16.52 18.88
CA ASN A 170 -15.52 -17.91 18.76
C ASN A 170 -14.60 -18.90 18.03
N ILE A 171 -13.44 -19.15 18.59
CA ILE A 171 -12.97 -20.52 18.66
C ILE A 171 -13.05 -20.90 20.13
N ASP A 172 -13.89 -21.89 20.44
CA ASP A 172 -14.02 -22.47 21.77
C ASP A 172 -12.63 -22.74 22.35
N LYS A 173 -12.30 -22.09 23.46
CA LYS A 173 -10.99 -22.18 24.16
C LYS A 173 -10.68 -23.60 24.69
N LYS A 174 -11.31 -24.64 24.15
CA LYS A 174 -11.18 -26.02 24.64
C LYS A 174 -10.14 -26.89 23.97
N ASP A 175 -9.56 -26.48 22.83
CA ASP A 175 -8.65 -27.34 22.05
C ASP A 175 -7.20 -26.90 21.96
N TYR A 176 -6.74 -26.02 22.83
CA TYR A 176 -5.31 -25.54 22.85
C TYR A 176 -4.27 -26.58 23.26
N PHE A 177 -4.62 -27.85 23.43
CA PHE A 177 -3.66 -28.87 23.85
C PHE A 177 -3.07 -29.76 22.74
N PHE A 178 -3.48 -29.55 21.48
CA PHE A 178 -2.96 -30.30 20.33
C PHE A 178 -2.81 -29.44 19.07
N GLU A 179 -2.19 -28.26 19.20
CA GLU A 179 -1.78 -27.53 18.00
C GLU A 179 -0.57 -28.23 17.38
N ASN A 180 -0.75 -28.73 16.16
CA ASN A 180 0.38 -29.08 15.31
C ASN A 180 1.16 -27.80 15.05
N GLU A 181 2.41 -27.76 15.48
CA GLU A 181 3.39 -26.65 15.33
C GLU A 181 3.67 -26.22 13.87
N ASN A 182 2.86 -26.69 12.89
CA ASN A 182 3.12 -26.49 11.47
C ASN A 182 2.10 -25.65 10.70
N ASP A 183 0.98 -25.25 11.32
CA ASP A 183 0.05 -24.33 10.66
C ASP A 183 0.47 -22.90 11.00
N ASN A 184 1.06 -22.18 10.03
CA ASN A 184 1.36 -20.78 10.18
C ASN A 184 0.06 -20.03 10.49
N GLU A 185 -0.06 -19.51 11.70
CA GLU A 185 -1.21 -18.72 12.20
C GLU A 185 -1.62 -17.60 11.22
N PHE A 186 -0.68 -17.18 10.37
CA PHE A 186 -0.85 -16.07 9.45
C PHE A 186 -1.27 -16.46 8.03
N ASP A 187 -1.31 -17.77 7.68
CA ASP A 187 -1.63 -18.22 6.32
C ASP A 187 -3.07 -17.86 5.87
N GLN A 188 -3.94 -17.54 6.82
CA GLN A 188 -5.31 -17.08 6.53
C GLN A 188 -5.39 -15.62 6.09
N TYR A 189 -4.32 -14.81 6.30
CA TYR A 189 -4.28 -13.42 5.94
C TYR A 189 -3.57 -13.21 4.61
N LYS A 190 -4.02 -12.21 3.85
CA LYS A 190 -3.37 -11.79 2.59
C LYS A 190 -2.53 -10.57 2.89
N TYR A 191 -1.22 -10.68 2.73
CA TYR A 191 -0.28 -9.58 2.97
C TYR A 191 0.96 -9.71 2.08
N ASP A 192 1.63 -8.60 1.84
CA ASP A 192 2.90 -8.54 1.11
C ASP A 192 4.09 -8.65 2.08
N TYR A 193 3.93 -8.09 3.28
CA TYR A 193 4.95 -8.09 4.32
C TYR A 193 4.35 -8.49 5.66
N LEU A 194 5.09 -9.32 6.40
CA LEU A 194 4.79 -9.68 7.79
C LEU A 194 5.86 -9.09 8.70
N GLU A 195 5.45 -8.26 9.65
CA GLU A 195 6.36 -7.68 10.63
C GLU A 195 5.96 -8.08 12.06
N SER A 196 6.91 -8.71 12.75
CA SER A 196 6.72 -9.17 14.13
C SER A 196 7.51 -8.32 15.10
N LEU A 197 6.87 -7.88 16.17
CA LEU A 197 7.43 -7.01 17.19
C LEU A 197 7.02 -7.49 18.59
N ILE A 198 7.97 -7.60 19.51
CA ILE A 198 7.67 -7.91 20.92
C ILE A 198 8.08 -6.71 21.78
N ILE A 199 7.10 -6.18 22.50
CA ILE A 199 7.29 -5.07 23.45
C ILE A 199 7.15 -5.64 24.84
N SER A 200 8.20 -5.56 25.66
CA SER A 200 8.21 -6.13 27.01
C SER A 200 8.55 -5.08 28.05
N ARG A 201 7.88 -5.18 29.19
CA ARG A 201 8.16 -4.37 30.37
C ARG A 201 8.88 -5.20 31.41
N SER A 202 10.13 -4.82 31.73
CA SER A 202 10.99 -5.54 32.69
C SER A 202 11.07 -4.89 34.09
N GLY A 203 10.31 -3.82 34.33
CA GLY A 203 10.31 -3.09 35.60
C GLY A 203 9.31 -1.93 35.59
N ILE A 204 9.41 -1.04 36.59
CA ILE A 204 8.46 0.08 36.71
C ILE A 204 8.55 0.99 35.49
N ASN A 205 9.75 1.32 35.02
CA ASN A 205 10.03 2.24 33.92
C ASN A 205 10.94 1.63 32.85
N ASN A 206 11.18 0.32 32.87
CA ASN A 206 12.06 -0.33 31.92
C ASN A 206 11.25 -1.09 30.87
N TRP A 207 11.40 -0.69 29.64
CA TRP A 207 10.77 -1.32 28.49
C TRP A 207 11.82 -1.82 27.52
N SER A 208 11.49 -2.82 26.74
CA SER A 208 12.31 -3.29 25.62
C SER A 208 11.45 -3.56 24.41
N ILE A 209 12.05 -3.35 23.23
CA ILE A 209 11.51 -3.76 21.94
C ILE A 209 12.45 -4.80 21.37
N ASN A 210 11.92 -5.97 21.02
CA ASN A 210 12.61 -6.97 20.22
C ASN A 210 12.02 -6.94 18.80
N TYR A 211 12.86 -6.62 17.82
CA TYR A 211 12.54 -6.59 16.41
C TYR A 211 13.65 -7.28 15.62
N LYS A 212 13.33 -8.35 14.89
CA LYS A 212 14.32 -9.15 14.11
C LYS A 212 15.54 -9.53 14.96
N ASP A 213 15.31 -10.07 16.16
CA ASP A 213 16.32 -10.48 17.13
C ASP A 213 17.22 -9.36 17.68
N GLN A 214 16.89 -8.11 17.39
CA GLN A 214 17.55 -6.95 17.97
C GLN A 214 16.73 -6.39 19.12
N ILE A 215 17.34 -6.32 20.31
CA ILE A 215 16.67 -5.80 21.52
C ILE A 215 17.17 -4.40 21.80
N SER A 216 16.24 -3.47 21.93
CA SER A 216 16.50 -2.09 22.36
C SER A 216 15.78 -1.82 23.68
N PHE A 217 16.38 -1.02 24.57
CA PHE A 217 15.85 -0.72 25.89
C PHE A 217 15.45 0.75 26.01
N PHE A 218 14.38 1.02 26.76
CA PHE A 218 13.77 2.34 26.90
C PHE A 218 13.31 2.58 28.35
N GLU A 219 13.31 3.84 28.76
CA GLU A 219 12.95 4.22 30.14
C GLU A 219 11.44 4.51 30.31
N ASN A 220 10.72 4.74 29.22
CA ASN A 220 9.29 5.06 29.27
C ASN A 220 8.57 4.62 28.00
N THR A 221 7.23 4.70 28.00
CA THR A 221 6.39 4.32 26.85
C THR A 221 6.44 5.32 25.70
N ASP A 222 6.78 6.57 25.96
CA ASP A 222 6.86 7.59 24.93
C ASP A 222 8.09 7.33 24.04
N ASP A 223 9.23 6.94 24.62
CA ASP A 223 10.42 6.51 23.87
C ASP A 223 10.16 5.23 23.08
N VAL A 224 9.38 4.28 23.62
CA VAL A 224 8.94 3.06 22.92
C VAL A 224 8.14 3.45 21.67
N THR A 225 7.15 4.32 21.81
CA THR A 225 6.30 4.75 20.68
C THR A 225 7.09 5.53 19.65
N GLU A 226 8.01 6.39 20.04
CA GLU A 226 8.88 7.14 19.13
C GLU A 226 9.81 6.18 18.36
N ARG A 227 10.35 5.17 19.02
CA ARG A 227 11.16 4.15 18.36
C ARG A 227 10.37 3.36 17.33
N ILE A 228 9.13 2.97 17.64
CA ILE A 228 8.24 2.28 16.69
C ILE A 228 7.96 3.19 15.49
N ARG A 229 7.62 4.46 15.74
CA ARG A 229 7.40 5.45 14.67
C ARG A 229 8.61 5.54 13.74
N SER A 230 9.78 5.81 14.29
CA SER A 230 11.01 5.95 13.51
C SER A 230 11.36 4.68 12.73
N LEU A 231 11.15 3.50 13.33
CA LEU A 231 11.40 2.21 12.67
C LEU A 231 10.49 2.06 11.43
N PHE A 232 9.18 2.23 11.59
CA PHE A 232 8.23 1.99 10.51
C PHE A 232 8.17 3.11 9.49
N GLU A 233 8.49 4.36 9.84
CA GLU A 233 8.73 5.42 8.85
C GLU A 233 9.89 5.06 7.92
N ASN A 234 10.99 4.51 8.44
CA ASN A 234 12.10 4.04 7.62
C ASN A 234 11.71 2.80 6.77
N LEU A 235 11.08 1.80 7.38
CA LEU A 235 10.64 0.60 6.67
C LEU A 235 9.60 0.90 5.58
N SER A 236 8.82 1.98 5.73
CA SER A 236 7.85 2.39 4.73
C SER A 236 8.48 2.65 3.36
N LEU A 237 9.72 3.08 3.32
CA LEU A 237 10.48 3.31 2.09
C LEU A 237 10.83 1.98 1.41
N ASP A 238 11.25 0.99 2.22
CA ASP A 238 11.61 -0.34 1.72
C ASP A 238 10.37 -1.06 1.17
N TYR A 239 9.23 -0.99 1.89
CA TYR A 239 7.97 -1.59 1.42
C TYR A 239 7.50 -1.01 0.10
N LEU A 240 7.68 0.29 -0.11
CA LEU A 240 7.25 0.98 -1.32
C LEU A 240 8.23 0.84 -2.49
N SER A 241 9.46 0.40 -2.25
CA SER A 241 10.51 0.34 -3.30
C SER A 241 10.11 -0.48 -4.52
N ASN A 242 9.38 -1.58 -4.32
CA ASN A 242 8.90 -2.43 -5.41
C ASN A 242 7.72 -1.83 -6.19
N PHE A 243 7.09 -0.78 -5.66
CA PHE A 243 5.92 -0.12 -6.22
C PHE A 243 6.25 1.19 -6.94
N VAL A 244 7.53 1.55 -6.99
CA VAL A 244 8.00 2.75 -7.70
C VAL A 244 7.89 2.52 -9.20
N LEU A 245 7.09 3.35 -9.87
CA LEU A 245 6.97 3.38 -11.32
C LEU A 245 8.04 4.33 -11.86
N ASP A 246 8.97 3.80 -12.64
CA ASP A 246 9.92 4.61 -13.37
C ASP A 246 9.21 5.30 -14.56
N ASN A 247 9.81 6.38 -15.07
CA ASN A 247 9.28 7.11 -16.23
C ASN A 247 9.62 6.44 -17.56
N SER A 248 10.09 5.18 -17.56
CA SER A 248 10.33 4.46 -18.80
C SER A 248 9.01 3.99 -19.40
N GLU A 249 8.83 4.30 -20.67
CA GLU A 249 7.63 3.94 -21.41
C GLU A 249 7.76 2.56 -22.04
N ARG A 250 6.76 1.73 -21.85
CA ARG A 250 6.68 0.39 -22.48
C ARG A 250 5.35 0.23 -23.21
N LYS A 251 5.42 -0.47 -24.34
CA LYS A 251 4.23 -0.79 -25.12
C LYS A 251 3.81 -2.22 -24.86
N LEU A 252 2.53 -2.40 -24.57
CA LEU A 252 1.95 -3.73 -24.43
C LEU A 252 0.53 -3.79 -25.02
N ILE A 253 0.03 -4.99 -25.20
CA ILE A 253 -1.34 -5.25 -25.67
C ILE A 253 -2.14 -5.80 -24.49
N MET A 254 -3.28 -5.18 -24.22
CA MET A 254 -4.26 -5.70 -23.27
C MET A 254 -5.52 -6.12 -23.99
N LYS A 255 -6.00 -7.33 -23.74
CA LYS A 255 -7.27 -7.83 -24.22
C LYS A 255 -8.22 -7.99 -23.07
N VAL A 256 -9.41 -7.41 -23.20
CA VAL A 256 -10.45 -7.50 -22.18
C VAL A 256 -11.66 -8.20 -22.76
N THR A 257 -12.05 -9.28 -22.11
CA THR A 257 -13.22 -10.11 -22.46
C THR A 257 -14.45 -9.70 -21.64
N LYS A 258 -15.61 -10.23 -22.00
CA LYS A 258 -16.93 -9.98 -21.38
C LYS A 258 -17.49 -8.56 -21.54
N VAL A 259 -16.98 -7.77 -22.45
CA VAL A 259 -17.53 -6.45 -22.77
C VAL A 259 -18.72 -6.63 -23.72
N SER A 260 -19.95 -6.60 -23.20
CA SER A 260 -21.15 -6.95 -23.92
C SER A 260 -22.15 -5.81 -24.12
N SER A 261 -21.96 -4.70 -23.45
CA SER A 261 -22.82 -3.52 -23.52
C SER A 261 -22.00 -2.23 -23.64
N ALA A 262 -22.67 -1.12 -23.94
CA ALA A 262 -22.05 0.21 -23.90
C ALA A 262 -21.64 0.59 -22.46
N GLU A 263 -22.42 0.19 -21.47
CA GLU A 263 -22.13 0.40 -20.07
C GLU A 263 -20.85 -0.35 -19.64
N ASP A 264 -20.66 -1.61 -20.08
CA ASP A 264 -19.43 -2.35 -19.84
C ASP A 264 -18.21 -1.64 -20.46
N LEU A 265 -18.40 -1.05 -21.66
CA LEU A 265 -17.33 -0.28 -22.30
C LEU A 265 -17.00 0.99 -21.53
N ASP A 266 -17.99 1.75 -21.09
CA ASP A 266 -17.78 2.97 -20.31
C ASP A 266 -17.08 2.65 -18.98
N ASN A 267 -17.53 1.61 -18.27
CA ASN A 267 -16.88 1.16 -17.05
C ASN A 267 -15.43 0.70 -17.27
N LEU A 268 -15.17 0.02 -18.39
CA LEU A 268 -13.83 -0.40 -18.78
C LEU A 268 -12.90 0.80 -19.04
N LEU A 269 -13.39 1.80 -19.79
CA LEU A 269 -12.60 3.01 -20.07
C LEU A 269 -12.34 3.80 -18.78
N ASP A 270 -13.34 3.94 -17.91
CA ASP A 270 -13.20 4.58 -16.60
C ASP A 270 -12.18 3.84 -15.71
N ALA A 271 -12.14 2.51 -15.78
CA ALA A 271 -11.17 1.72 -15.04
C ALA A 271 -9.74 1.94 -15.56
N LEU A 272 -9.55 1.95 -16.90
CA LEU A 272 -8.24 2.23 -17.51
C LEU A 272 -7.77 3.66 -17.21
N ASP A 273 -8.67 4.65 -17.26
CA ASP A 273 -8.35 6.05 -16.94
C ASP A 273 -7.91 6.26 -15.48
N LYS A 274 -8.37 5.41 -14.57
CA LYS A 274 -7.93 5.43 -13.15
C LYS A 274 -6.58 4.78 -12.91
N MET A 275 -6.03 4.04 -13.87
CA MET A 275 -4.75 3.35 -13.70
C MET A 275 -3.59 4.29 -14.02
N ILE A 276 -2.98 4.88 -12.99
CA ILE A 276 -1.84 5.83 -13.11
C ILE A 276 -0.65 5.24 -13.89
N SER A 277 -0.51 3.91 -13.88
CA SER A 277 0.51 3.22 -14.67
C SER A 277 0.28 3.29 -16.18
N ILE A 278 -0.91 3.69 -16.65
CA ILE A 278 -1.21 3.88 -18.08
C ILE A 278 -0.97 5.34 -18.45
N LYS A 279 -0.01 5.56 -19.36
CA LYS A 279 0.22 6.87 -19.95
C LYS A 279 -0.80 7.20 -21.05
N GLU A 280 -1.05 6.21 -21.91
CA GLU A 280 -1.90 6.36 -23.10
C GLU A 280 -2.43 4.99 -23.50
N TYR A 281 -3.64 4.96 -24.03
CA TYR A 281 -4.19 3.77 -24.64
C TYR A 281 -4.97 4.09 -25.92
N SER A 282 -5.07 3.09 -26.79
CA SER A 282 -5.88 3.14 -28.01
C SER A 282 -6.53 1.80 -28.28
N ILE A 283 -7.78 1.83 -28.73
CA ILE A 283 -8.50 0.61 -29.12
C ILE A 283 -7.95 0.14 -30.46
N LYS A 284 -7.41 -1.09 -30.50
CA LYS A 284 -6.95 -1.76 -31.72
C LYS A 284 -8.07 -2.49 -32.45
N SER A 285 -8.90 -3.19 -31.69
CA SER A 285 -10.01 -3.97 -32.26
C SER A 285 -11.10 -4.24 -31.25
N PHE A 286 -12.32 -4.39 -31.73
CA PHE A 286 -13.46 -4.83 -30.94
C PHE A 286 -14.13 -5.99 -31.67
N GLN A 287 -14.13 -7.19 -31.11
CA GLN A 287 -14.70 -8.39 -31.74
C GLN A 287 -15.28 -9.32 -30.70
N HIS A 288 -16.51 -9.79 -30.92
CA HIS A 288 -17.15 -10.85 -30.12
C HIS A 288 -17.06 -10.67 -28.57
N LYS A 289 -17.34 -9.46 -28.09
CA LYS A 289 -17.25 -9.12 -26.64
C LYS A 289 -15.82 -9.08 -26.11
N GLU A 290 -14.83 -9.00 -26.97
CA GLU A 290 -13.43 -8.78 -26.64
C GLU A 290 -12.96 -7.46 -27.24
N ILE A 291 -12.29 -6.63 -26.44
CA ILE A 291 -11.63 -5.41 -26.87
C ILE A 291 -10.12 -5.60 -26.70
N SER A 292 -9.38 -5.25 -27.74
CA SER A 292 -7.92 -5.16 -27.71
C SER A 292 -7.47 -3.72 -27.64
N PHE A 293 -6.64 -3.42 -26.65
CA PHE A 293 -6.00 -2.13 -26.47
C PHE A 293 -4.51 -2.21 -26.80
N SER A 294 -3.97 -1.14 -27.39
CA SER A 294 -2.53 -0.85 -27.34
C SER A 294 -2.31 0.13 -26.20
N LEU A 295 -1.47 -0.22 -25.26
CA LEU A 295 -1.16 0.59 -24.10
C LEU A 295 0.28 1.10 -24.17
N ILE A 296 0.51 2.31 -23.70
CA ILE A 296 1.82 2.81 -23.28
C ILE A 296 1.76 2.93 -21.77
N ILE A 297 2.62 2.21 -21.08
CA ILE A 297 2.63 2.15 -19.62
C ILE A 297 3.94 2.72 -19.04
N PHE A 298 3.88 3.20 -17.79
CA PHE A 298 5.03 3.49 -16.95
C PHE A 298 5.39 2.27 -16.10
N GLY A 299 6.67 2.17 -15.74
CA GLY A 299 7.16 1.06 -14.93
C GLY A 299 7.36 -0.22 -15.72
N THR A 300 7.39 -1.36 -15.04
CA THR A 300 7.59 -2.68 -15.64
C THR A 300 6.27 -3.34 -16.04
N GLU A 301 6.34 -4.30 -16.98
CA GLU A 301 5.17 -5.11 -17.34
C GLU A 301 4.61 -5.89 -16.14
N ASP A 302 5.48 -6.36 -15.25
CA ASP A 302 5.06 -7.11 -14.08
C ASP A 302 4.34 -6.21 -13.08
N GLN A 303 4.81 -4.99 -12.83
CA GLN A 303 4.10 -4.00 -12.02
C GLN A 303 2.73 -3.66 -12.62
N PHE A 304 2.64 -3.54 -13.94
CA PHE A 304 1.36 -3.32 -14.60
C PHE A 304 0.41 -4.52 -14.48
N LYS A 305 0.91 -5.75 -14.64
CA LYS A 305 0.11 -6.97 -14.42
C LYS A 305 -0.44 -7.03 -13.00
N GLU A 306 0.39 -6.69 -12.00
CA GLU A 306 -0.03 -6.63 -10.61
C GLU A 306 -1.13 -5.58 -10.40
N SER A 307 -0.99 -4.39 -10.99
CA SER A 307 -2.03 -3.36 -10.88
C SER A 307 -3.36 -3.78 -11.53
N VAL A 308 -3.32 -4.52 -12.63
CA VAL A 308 -4.54 -5.10 -13.24
C VAL A 308 -5.14 -6.21 -12.35
N GLN A 309 -4.28 -7.03 -11.74
CA GLN A 309 -4.73 -8.16 -10.89
C GLN A 309 -5.38 -7.68 -9.59
N THR A 310 -4.90 -6.58 -9.04
CA THR A 310 -5.43 -6.00 -7.78
C THR A 310 -6.62 -5.09 -8.02
N HIS A 311 -6.82 -4.63 -9.27
CA HIS A 311 -7.93 -3.75 -9.60
C HIS A 311 -9.27 -4.51 -9.55
N LYS A 312 -10.23 -3.97 -8.80
CA LYS A 312 -11.54 -4.61 -8.55
C LYS A 312 -12.34 -4.95 -9.81
N ASP A 313 -12.15 -4.17 -10.87
CA ASP A 313 -12.94 -4.27 -12.11
C ASP A 313 -12.38 -5.31 -13.09
N PHE A 314 -11.22 -5.90 -12.80
CA PHE A 314 -10.57 -6.87 -13.67
C PHE A 314 -10.31 -8.22 -12.97
N SER A 315 -10.34 -9.28 -13.78
CA SER A 315 -9.81 -10.60 -13.42
C SER A 315 -8.87 -11.07 -14.52
N ILE A 316 -7.61 -11.34 -14.17
CA ILE A 316 -6.63 -11.82 -15.15
C ILE A 316 -6.95 -13.27 -15.55
N GLU A 317 -7.07 -13.52 -16.85
CA GLU A 317 -7.27 -14.87 -17.41
C GLU A 317 -5.95 -15.48 -17.88
N ARG A 318 -5.09 -14.67 -18.49
CA ARG A 318 -3.81 -15.11 -19.05
C ARG A 318 -2.84 -13.96 -19.22
N THR A 319 -1.54 -14.23 -18.96
CA THR A 319 -0.46 -13.28 -19.23
C THR A 319 0.66 -13.94 -20.04
N THR A 320 1.25 -13.17 -20.95
CA THR A 320 2.50 -13.47 -21.65
C THR A 320 3.37 -12.21 -21.65
N THR A 321 4.58 -12.26 -22.17
CA THR A 321 5.54 -11.15 -22.16
C THR A 321 4.99 -9.84 -22.76
N GLU A 322 4.11 -9.88 -23.75
CA GLU A 322 3.60 -8.67 -24.43
C GLU A 322 2.07 -8.58 -24.43
N LEU A 323 1.39 -9.52 -23.78
CA LEU A 323 -0.06 -9.62 -23.82
C LEU A 323 -0.63 -9.93 -22.43
N ILE A 324 -1.53 -9.07 -21.99
CA ILE A 324 -2.38 -9.32 -20.83
C ILE A 324 -3.79 -9.59 -21.32
N GLN A 325 -4.35 -10.74 -20.95
CA GLN A 325 -5.76 -11.06 -21.16
C GLN A 325 -6.46 -11.04 -19.82
N ALA A 326 -7.43 -10.15 -19.70
CA ALA A 326 -8.27 -9.98 -18.52
C ALA A 326 -9.75 -10.09 -18.91
N SER A 327 -10.60 -10.38 -17.93
CA SER A 327 -12.05 -10.23 -18.08
C SER A 327 -12.54 -9.09 -17.20
N LEU A 328 -13.53 -8.35 -17.73
CA LEU A 328 -14.25 -7.36 -16.92
C LEU A 328 -15.13 -8.09 -15.91
N ASN A 329 -15.05 -7.67 -14.65
CA ASN A 329 -15.91 -8.18 -13.59
C ASN A 329 -17.28 -7.53 -13.75
N SER A 330 -18.36 -8.35 -13.78
CA SER A 330 -19.72 -7.81 -13.76
C SER A 330 -19.96 -7.12 -12.40
N ILE A 331 -20.35 -5.87 -12.45
CA ILE A 331 -20.80 -5.08 -11.30
C ILE A 331 -22.15 -5.60 -10.78
#